data_0624f95021753feb08952c8eba84b79c
#
_entry.id   0624f95021753feb08952c8eba84b79c
#
_cell.length_a   1.000
_cell.length_b   1.000
_cell.length_c   1.000
_cell.angle_alpha   90.00
_cell.angle_beta   90.00
_cell.angle_gamma   90.00
#
_symmetry.space_group_name_H-M   'P 1'
#
loop_
_entity.id
_entity.type
_entity.pdbx_description
1 polymer ?
#
loop_
_entity_poly.entity_id
_entity_poly.type
_entity_poly.pdbx_seq_one_letter_code
_entity_poly.pdbx_strand_id
1 'polypeptide(L)'
;MRIHLTTLCFLLVFTCFGQDNHNTDSLRKAYNKNMGVLSGAFAEAYYPNRPEIYSLNEHLFLKKIDSLQQPFMKMINKYASPFQTVDKYFIPNEQRDISYFFDRIILDYPYFHENHTGKKVRLSKSSQSKLNRHLKDFNNPNILASKDFQGYVEAFLRHESTVEVKKEIYKKSDNKRLQSYLNIIPEYFSNQECKDFWQYHYIYAHMEDWGTKNLNDIVSKFLSTCKNEDYKKTIDSIYTESSNTRKDHLIETYKTVDGYDLDIHVFLPDSIDKTKKSPVMVYFSGGSWTKGNPEWAFYGCDSYAKKGWVGISVEYRLADRHETTPFEAVKDARSAIRWLRMNADAYNIDTTRIVVTGNSAGGHLVLTTALADEWNEESDNLNYSATPNLLLVNAGVYSLYSESSTDWITRDLADKSLAKKISPIHLLRTGLPPMLIIHGTNHQSVDYASAKAFAEEMEKLGNDFEFQTLEGAPHAIWFDRRFSGKVSELRKAFLKKYGYE
;
A
#
# COMPACT_ATOMS: atom_id res chain seq x y z
N MET A 1 -4.35 0.75 0.95
CA MET A 1 -5.05 1.66 0.02
C MET A 1 -4.10 2.80 -0.30
N ARG A 2 -3.39 2.74 -1.44
CA ARG A 2 -2.81 3.98 -1.93
C ARG A 2 -3.99 4.94 -2.04
N ILE A 3 -4.10 5.89 -1.11
CA ILE A 3 -4.47 7.21 -1.53
C ILE A 3 -3.34 7.58 -2.48
N HIS A 4 -3.47 7.22 -3.78
CA HIS A 4 -2.90 8.08 -4.75
C HIS A 4 -3.56 9.43 -4.42
N LEU A 5 -2.83 10.29 -3.70
CA LEU A 5 -2.81 11.67 -4.11
C LEU A 5 -2.35 11.61 -5.57
N THR A 6 -3.23 11.17 -6.45
CA THR A 6 -3.25 11.70 -7.79
C THR A 6 -3.55 13.16 -7.54
N THR A 7 -2.49 13.90 -7.16
CA THR A 7 -2.40 15.28 -7.58
C THR A 7 -2.99 15.20 -8.97
N LEU A 8 -4.05 15.94 -9.20
CA LEU A 8 -4.64 16.20 -10.51
C LEU A 8 -3.55 16.92 -11.31
N CYS A 9 -2.41 16.26 -11.50
CA CYS A 9 -1.46 16.58 -12.52
C CYS A 9 -2.07 15.98 -13.78
N PHE A 10 -2.82 16.83 -14.51
CA PHE A 10 -2.91 16.68 -15.94
C PHE A 10 -1.48 16.74 -16.47
N LEU A 11 -0.78 15.61 -16.39
CA LEU A 11 0.49 15.42 -17.05
C LEU A 11 0.17 15.25 -18.53
N LEU A 12 0.38 16.34 -19.26
CA LEU A 12 0.48 16.40 -20.70
C LEU A 12 1.26 15.19 -21.22
N VAL A 13 0.55 14.22 -21.77
CA VAL A 13 1.16 13.25 -22.67
C VAL A 13 1.40 14.01 -23.98
N PHE A 14 2.64 14.43 -24.18
CA PHE A 14 3.10 14.88 -25.50
C PHE A 14 3.17 13.65 -26.41
N THR A 15 2.10 13.39 -27.16
CA THR A 15 2.24 12.62 -28.40
C THR A 15 2.75 13.58 -29.47
N CYS A 16 4.03 13.44 -29.80
CA CYS A 16 4.60 14.06 -31.00
C CYS A 16 3.90 13.54 -32.25
N PHE A 17 3.03 14.35 -32.87
CA PHE A 17 2.71 14.27 -34.31
C PHE A 17 2.70 15.68 -34.89
N GLY A 18 3.48 15.84 -35.90
CA GLY A 18 3.96 16.90 -36.71
C GLY A 18 3.17 18.20 -36.93
N GLN A 19 3.96 19.26 -37.16
CA GLN A 19 3.66 20.64 -37.53
C GLN A 19 2.81 21.40 -36.51
N ASP A 20 3.50 21.90 -35.48
CA ASP A 20 2.98 22.79 -34.45
C ASP A 20 2.59 24.16 -35.03
N ASN A 21 1.29 24.41 -35.12
CA ASN A 21 0.75 25.75 -35.29
C ASN A 21 0.84 26.47 -33.92
N HIS A 22 1.59 27.57 -33.82
CA HIS A 22 1.69 28.43 -32.64
C HIS A 22 0.32 28.75 -31.99
N ASN A 23 -0.74 28.72 -32.76
CA ASN A 23 -2.11 28.95 -32.32
C ASN A 23 -2.69 27.76 -31.52
N THR A 24 -2.35 26.52 -31.87
CA THR A 24 -2.81 25.32 -31.19
C THR A 24 -2.17 25.23 -29.79
N ASP A 25 -0.88 25.55 -29.68
CA ASP A 25 -0.17 25.54 -28.40
C ASP A 25 -0.69 26.60 -27.44
N SER A 26 -0.96 27.81 -27.94
CA SER A 26 -1.54 28.87 -27.14
C SER A 26 -2.93 28.52 -26.62
N LEU A 27 -3.77 27.89 -27.48
CA LEU A 27 -5.10 27.44 -27.10
C LEU A 27 -5.06 26.32 -26.06
N ARG A 28 -4.18 25.33 -26.21
CA ARG A 28 -3.98 24.27 -25.22
C ARG A 28 -3.47 24.80 -23.89
N LYS A 29 -2.51 25.73 -23.89
CA LYS A 29 -2.02 26.40 -22.66
C LYS A 29 -3.15 27.13 -21.92
N ALA A 30 -3.99 27.87 -22.66
CA ALA A 30 -5.13 28.57 -22.08
C ALA A 30 -6.18 27.59 -21.51
N TYR A 31 -6.49 26.52 -22.22
CA TYR A 31 -7.37 25.46 -21.76
C TYR A 31 -6.84 24.81 -20.48
N ASN A 32 -5.59 24.32 -20.49
CA ASN A 32 -4.96 23.64 -19.37
C ASN A 32 -4.88 24.54 -18.12
N LYS A 33 -4.57 25.83 -18.28
CA LYS A 33 -4.58 26.79 -17.17
C LYS A 33 -5.97 26.87 -16.51
N ASN A 34 -7.03 26.97 -17.31
CA ASN A 34 -8.39 27.06 -16.79
C ASN A 34 -8.86 25.75 -16.16
N MET A 35 -8.52 24.60 -16.77
CA MET A 35 -8.78 23.28 -16.19
C MET A 35 -8.05 23.08 -14.87
N GLY A 36 -6.80 23.56 -14.75
CA GLY A 36 -6.05 23.53 -13.50
C GLY A 36 -6.73 24.30 -12.37
N VAL A 37 -7.31 25.48 -12.67
CA VAL A 37 -8.10 26.24 -11.67
C VAL A 37 -9.34 25.46 -11.24
N LEU A 38 -10.07 24.87 -12.17
CA LEU A 38 -11.25 24.04 -11.84
C LEU A 38 -10.88 22.79 -11.05
N SER A 39 -9.75 22.17 -11.35
CA SER A 39 -9.24 21.02 -10.63
C SER A 39 -8.87 21.36 -9.20
N GLY A 40 -8.28 22.54 -8.97
CA GLY A 40 -8.01 23.05 -7.62
C GLY A 40 -9.30 23.27 -6.83
N ALA A 41 -10.28 23.97 -7.42
CA ALA A 41 -11.58 24.21 -6.78
C ALA A 41 -12.34 22.91 -6.50
N PHE A 42 -12.28 21.93 -7.43
CA PHE A 42 -12.82 20.58 -7.19
C PHE A 42 -12.13 19.89 -6.02
N ALA A 43 -10.80 19.94 -5.97
CA ALA A 43 -10.03 19.29 -4.92
C ALA A 43 -10.42 19.84 -3.52
N GLU A 44 -10.55 21.15 -3.39
CA GLU A 44 -10.99 21.81 -2.16
C GLU A 44 -12.45 21.45 -1.78
N ALA A 45 -13.33 21.34 -2.78
CA ALA A 45 -14.74 21.04 -2.56
C ALA A 45 -15.03 19.55 -2.32
N TYR A 46 -14.18 18.65 -2.81
CA TYR A 46 -14.43 17.20 -2.81
C TYR A 46 -13.64 16.47 -1.72
N TYR A 47 -12.30 16.61 -1.70
CA TYR A 47 -11.48 15.74 -0.84
C TYR A 47 -11.72 15.91 0.67
N PRO A 48 -11.81 17.13 1.23
CA PRO A 48 -12.10 17.31 2.65
C PRO A 48 -13.52 16.86 3.01
N ASN A 49 -14.46 16.94 2.06
CA ASN A 49 -15.88 16.66 2.27
C ASN A 49 -16.30 15.23 1.84
N ARG A 50 -15.34 14.37 1.47
CA ARG A 50 -15.65 12.99 1.06
C ARG A 50 -16.51 12.23 2.06
N PRO A 51 -16.22 12.23 3.38
CA PRO A 51 -17.06 11.54 4.36
C PRO A 51 -18.52 11.98 4.29
N GLU A 52 -18.78 13.28 4.21
CA GLU A 52 -20.13 13.84 4.10
C GLU A 52 -20.79 13.45 2.77
N ILE A 53 -20.08 13.64 1.65
CA ILE A 53 -20.59 13.34 0.29
C ILE A 53 -20.97 11.87 0.16
N TYR A 54 -20.14 10.96 0.60
CA TYR A 54 -20.42 9.52 0.51
C TYR A 54 -21.43 9.04 1.56
N SER A 55 -21.71 9.80 2.60
CA SER A 55 -22.77 9.49 3.57
C SER A 55 -24.18 9.82 3.05
N LEU A 56 -24.29 10.60 1.97
CA LEU A 56 -25.57 10.90 1.33
C LEU A 56 -26.22 9.63 0.76
N ASN A 57 -27.57 9.61 0.67
CA ASN A 57 -28.24 8.58 -0.13
C ASN A 57 -27.90 8.73 -1.63
N GLU A 58 -28.09 7.67 -2.42
CA GLU A 58 -27.69 7.64 -3.82
C GLU A 58 -28.19 8.85 -4.63
N HIS A 59 -29.45 9.25 -4.46
CA HIS A 59 -30.04 10.36 -5.19
C HIS A 59 -29.33 11.70 -4.91
N LEU A 60 -29.11 12.02 -3.63
CA LEU A 60 -28.42 13.25 -3.23
C LEU A 60 -26.94 13.20 -3.59
N PHE A 61 -26.32 12.02 -3.45
CA PHE A 61 -24.95 11.78 -3.88
C PHE A 61 -24.76 12.08 -5.36
N LEU A 62 -25.60 11.48 -6.23
CA LEU A 62 -25.52 11.71 -7.68
C LEU A 62 -25.73 13.19 -8.05
N LYS A 63 -26.68 13.87 -7.38
CA LYS A 63 -26.90 15.30 -7.56
C LYS A 63 -25.66 16.13 -7.16
N LYS A 64 -24.99 15.74 -6.09
CA LYS A 64 -23.74 16.40 -5.63
C LYS A 64 -22.62 16.19 -6.63
N ILE A 65 -22.42 14.94 -7.12
CA ILE A 65 -21.39 14.63 -8.11
C ILE A 65 -21.67 15.36 -9.43
N ASP A 66 -22.90 15.39 -9.90
CA ASP A 66 -23.30 16.16 -11.07
C ASP A 66 -22.97 17.64 -10.93
N SER A 67 -23.27 18.25 -9.76
CA SER A 67 -22.93 19.65 -9.49
C SER A 67 -21.42 19.93 -9.55
N LEU A 68 -20.58 18.97 -9.16
CA LEU A 68 -19.11 19.05 -9.23
C LEU A 68 -18.58 18.86 -10.64
N GLN A 69 -19.26 18.09 -11.48
CA GLN A 69 -18.91 17.83 -12.88
C GLN A 69 -19.27 18.99 -13.81
N GLN A 70 -20.39 19.68 -13.56
CA GLN A 70 -20.92 20.73 -14.44
C GLN A 70 -19.91 21.84 -14.81
N PRO A 71 -19.07 22.38 -13.92
CA PRO A 71 -18.08 23.38 -14.27
C PRO A 71 -17.09 22.90 -15.34
N PHE A 72 -16.66 21.62 -15.28
CA PHE A 72 -15.77 20.99 -16.25
C PHE A 72 -16.44 20.90 -17.62
N MET A 73 -17.67 20.40 -17.66
CA MET A 73 -18.43 20.28 -18.91
C MET A 73 -18.68 21.64 -19.56
N LYS A 74 -19.00 22.68 -18.77
CA LYS A 74 -19.12 24.05 -19.28
C LYS A 74 -17.81 24.57 -19.87
N MET A 75 -16.68 24.29 -19.20
CA MET A 75 -15.36 24.69 -19.67
C MET A 75 -15.00 23.98 -20.99
N ILE A 76 -15.19 22.68 -21.08
CA ILE A 76 -14.95 21.90 -22.30
C ILE A 76 -15.79 22.47 -23.46
N ASN A 77 -17.07 22.69 -23.21
CA ASN A 77 -18.00 23.23 -24.25
C ASN A 77 -17.60 24.63 -24.73
N LYS A 78 -17.08 25.50 -23.82
CA LYS A 78 -16.55 26.83 -24.19
C LYS A 78 -15.40 26.74 -25.20
N TYR A 79 -14.59 25.70 -25.14
CA TYR A 79 -13.46 25.50 -26.04
C TYR A 79 -13.79 24.62 -27.26
N ALA A 80 -15.01 24.08 -27.38
CA ALA A 80 -15.38 23.18 -28.46
C ALA A 80 -15.18 23.79 -29.88
N SER A 81 -15.69 25.01 -30.08
CA SER A 81 -15.54 25.67 -31.38
C SER A 81 -14.08 26.01 -31.73
N PRO A 82 -13.27 26.61 -30.83
CA PRO A 82 -11.86 26.83 -31.10
C PRO A 82 -11.06 25.58 -31.44
N PHE A 83 -11.29 24.45 -30.74
CA PHE A 83 -10.57 23.20 -31.03
C PHE A 83 -11.07 22.48 -32.28
N GLN A 84 -12.32 22.69 -32.71
CA GLN A 84 -12.88 22.03 -33.90
C GLN A 84 -12.03 22.24 -35.15
N THR A 85 -11.37 23.41 -35.28
CA THR A 85 -10.56 23.78 -36.45
C THR A 85 -9.09 23.36 -36.33
N VAL A 86 -8.56 23.18 -35.13
CA VAL A 86 -7.12 22.89 -34.89
C VAL A 86 -6.86 21.45 -34.44
N ASP A 87 -7.79 20.85 -33.70
CA ASP A 87 -7.72 19.47 -33.25
C ASP A 87 -9.12 18.94 -32.90
N LYS A 88 -9.81 18.42 -33.93
CA LYS A 88 -11.19 17.92 -33.79
C LYS A 88 -11.39 16.78 -32.80
N TYR A 89 -10.32 16.10 -32.40
CA TYR A 89 -10.36 14.98 -31.43
C TYR A 89 -10.15 15.41 -30.01
N PHE A 90 -9.59 16.59 -29.76
CA PHE A 90 -9.26 17.07 -28.44
C PHE A 90 -10.49 17.10 -27.52
N ILE A 91 -11.53 17.82 -27.89
CA ILE A 91 -12.74 17.98 -27.07
C ILE A 91 -13.49 16.67 -26.83
N PRO A 92 -13.70 15.78 -27.82
CA PRO A 92 -14.27 14.46 -27.57
C PRO A 92 -13.46 13.62 -26.58
N ASN A 93 -12.13 13.69 -26.62
CA ASN A 93 -11.26 12.99 -25.67
C ASN A 93 -11.40 13.56 -24.25
N GLU A 94 -11.36 14.89 -24.10
CA GLU A 94 -11.55 15.54 -22.80
C GLU A 94 -12.93 15.22 -22.17
N GLN A 95 -13.99 15.25 -22.97
CA GLN A 95 -15.34 14.87 -22.51
C GLN A 95 -15.40 13.43 -22.03
N ARG A 96 -14.74 12.53 -22.75
CA ARG A 96 -14.65 11.12 -22.40
C ARG A 96 -13.87 10.92 -21.09
N ASP A 97 -12.69 11.54 -20.97
CA ASP A 97 -11.81 11.38 -19.82
C ASP A 97 -12.44 11.98 -18.54
N ILE A 98 -13.06 13.16 -18.63
CA ILE A 98 -13.87 13.71 -17.52
C ILE A 98 -15.04 12.80 -17.16
N SER A 99 -15.68 12.15 -18.14
CA SER A 99 -16.74 11.17 -17.88
C SER A 99 -16.21 9.97 -17.09
N TYR A 100 -15.05 9.40 -17.46
CA TYR A 100 -14.44 8.31 -16.71
C TYR A 100 -14.11 8.72 -15.28
N PHE A 101 -13.53 9.90 -15.09
CA PHE A 101 -13.18 10.40 -13.78
C PHE A 101 -14.39 10.49 -12.83
N PHE A 102 -15.48 11.14 -13.26
CA PHE A 102 -16.67 11.28 -12.42
C PHE A 102 -17.48 9.99 -12.28
N ASP A 103 -17.57 9.17 -13.31
CA ASP A 103 -18.27 7.89 -13.26
C ASP A 103 -17.52 6.87 -12.38
N ARG A 104 -16.19 6.96 -12.27
CA ARG A 104 -15.41 6.21 -11.26
C ARG A 104 -15.85 6.57 -9.84
N ILE A 105 -16.05 7.86 -9.55
CA ILE A 105 -16.53 8.30 -8.22
C ILE A 105 -17.90 7.69 -7.92
N ILE A 106 -18.78 7.61 -8.94
CA ILE A 106 -20.09 6.98 -8.78
C ILE A 106 -19.97 5.46 -8.57
N LEU A 107 -19.08 4.81 -9.29
CA LEU A 107 -18.83 3.38 -9.16
C LEU A 107 -18.30 2.99 -7.77
N ASP A 108 -17.50 3.88 -7.16
CA ASP A 108 -16.95 3.70 -5.82
C ASP A 108 -17.95 4.03 -4.69
N TYR A 109 -19.15 4.57 -4.99
CA TYR A 109 -20.13 4.99 -3.99
C TYR A 109 -20.52 3.88 -3.02
N PRO A 110 -20.87 2.64 -3.41
CA PRO A 110 -21.25 1.61 -2.45
C PRO A 110 -20.18 1.32 -1.42
N TYR A 111 -18.93 1.25 -1.86
CA TYR A 111 -17.78 0.98 -1.01
C TYR A 111 -17.55 2.10 0.02
N PHE A 112 -17.49 3.35 -0.44
CA PHE A 112 -17.27 4.47 0.47
C PHE A 112 -18.48 4.82 1.32
N HIS A 113 -19.70 4.59 0.83
CA HIS A 113 -20.92 4.76 1.63
C HIS A 113 -20.92 3.80 2.82
N GLU A 114 -20.62 2.52 2.59
CA GLU A 114 -20.48 1.53 3.66
C GLU A 114 -19.37 1.96 4.63
N ASN A 115 -18.22 2.42 4.13
CA ASN A 115 -17.10 2.86 4.95
C ASN A 115 -17.44 4.01 5.89
N HIS A 116 -18.28 4.96 5.46
CA HIS A 116 -18.60 6.14 6.26
C HIS A 116 -19.87 6.01 7.08
N THR A 117 -20.78 5.08 6.72
CA THR A 117 -22.09 4.95 7.39
C THR A 117 -22.30 3.62 8.08
N GLY A 118 -21.46 2.61 7.82
CA GLY A 118 -21.67 1.22 8.22
C GLY A 118 -22.83 0.52 7.49
N LYS A 119 -23.45 1.16 6.48
CA LYS A 119 -24.61 0.63 5.77
C LYS A 119 -24.25 0.15 4.37
N LYS A 120 -24.51 -1.12 4.10
CA LYS A 120 -24.36 -1.69 2.75
C LYS A 120 -25.42 -1.15 1.81
N VAL A 121 -24.98 -0.60 0.69
CA VAL A 121 -25.84 -0.13 -0.39
C VAL A 121 -25.40 -0.74 -1.71
N ARG A 122 -26.30 -0.71 -2.69
CA ARG A 122 -25.99 -1.05 -4.09
C ARG A 122 -26.44 0.09 -4.97
N LEU A 123 -25.73 0.32 -6.06
CA LEU A 123 -26.16 1.25 -7.09
C LEU A 123 -27.49 0.79 -7.69
N SER A 124 -28.39 1.73 -7.96
CA SER A 124 -29.63 1.47 -8.67
C SER A 124 -29.36 0.92 -10.07
N LYS A 125 -30.33 0.19 -10.64
CA LYS A 125 -30.23 -0.31 -12.03
C LYS A 125 -30.00 0.82 -13.05
N SER A 126 -30.58 1.99 -12.80
CA SER A 126 -30.38 3.18 -13.64
C SER A 126 -28.92 3.65 -13.63
N SER A 127 -28.32 3.76 -12.44
CA SER A 127 -26.90 4.12 -12.29
C SER A 127 -25.97 3.10 -12.93
N GLN A 128 -26.21 1.80 -12.69
CA GLN A 128 -25.44 0.72 -13.31
C GLN A 128 -25.54 0.77 -14.85
N SER A 129 -26.74 0.95 -15.41
CA SER A 129 -26.92 1.06 -16.87
C SER A 129 -26.17 2.26 -17.46
N LYS A 130 -26.15 3.41 -16.73
CA LYS A 130 -25.39 4.59 -17.13
C LYS A 130 -23.88 4.32 -17.14
N LEU A 131 -23.36 3.63 -16.14
CA LEU A 131 -21.95 3.28 -16.03
C LEU A 131 -21.53 2.27 -17.12
N ASN A 132 -22.37 1.28 -17.40
CA ASN A 132 -22.09 0.24 -18.39
C ASN A 132 -21.90 0.79 -19.83
N ARG A 133 -22.25 2.07 -20.08
CA ARG A 133 -21.97 2.71 -21.40
C ARG A 133 -20.48 2.70 -21.77
N HIS A 134 -19.58 2.63 -20.76
CA HIS A 134 -18.14 2.61 -20.97
C HIS A 134 -17.59 1.23 -21.36
N LEU A 135 -18.36 0.15 -21.21
CA LEU A 135 -17.92 -1.21 -21.61
C LEU A 135 -17.55 -1.31 -23.10
N LYS A 136 -18.17 -0.50 -23.97
CA LYS A 136 -17.81 -0.41 -25.38
C LYS A 136 -16.36 0.02 -25.62
N ASP A 137 -15.78 0.74 -24.66
CA ASP A 137 -14.45 1.30 -24.75
C ASP A 137 -13.38 0.32 -24.23
N PHE A 138 -13.77 -0.75 -23.51
CA PHE A 138 -12.85 -1.72 -22.91
C PHE A 138 -11.96 -2.45 -23.91
N ASN A 139 -12.42 -2.56 -25.16
CA ASN A 139 -11.71 -3.23 -26.24
C ASN A 139 -11.01 -2.25 -27.21
N ASN A 140 -10.80 -1.01 -26.79
CA ASN A 140 -10.10 0.00 -27.58
C ASN A 140 -8.65 0.20 -27.08
N PRO A 141 -7.63 -0.35 -27.77
CA PRO A 141 -6.25 -0.23 -27.34
C PRO A 141 -5.71 1.21 -27.35
N ASN A 142 -6.29 2.09 -28.19
CA ASN A 142 -5.82 3.48 -28.33
C ASN A 142 -6.04 4.35 -27.08
N ILE A 143 -6.83 3.89 -26.13
CA ILE A 143 -7.12 4.63 -24.90
C ILE A 143 -6.49 4.03 -23.64
N LEU A 144 -5.74 2.93 -23.78
CA LEU A 144 -5.07 2.28 -22.64
C LEU A 144 -4.10 3.21 -21.89
N ALA A 145 -3.57 4.23 -22.56
CA ALA A 145 -2.71 5.24 -21.94
C ALA A 145 -3.47 6.30 -21.12
N SER A 146 -4.81 6.43 -21.28
CA SER A 146 -5.61 7.39 -20.50
C SER A 146 -5.68 6.96 -19.03
N LYS A 147 -5.21 7.84 -18.13
CA LYS A 147 -5.23 7.58 -16.67
C LYS A 147 -6.65 7.54 -16.12
N ASP A 148 -7.56 8.34 -16.67
CA ASP A 148 -8.94 8.36 -16.22
C ASP A 148 -9.68 7.09 -16.66
N PHE A 149 -9.39 6.59 -17.88
CA PHE A 149 -9.87 5.29 -18.33
C PHE A 149 -9.32 4.15 -17.46
N GLN A 150 -8.00 4.13 -17.19
CA GLN A 150 -7.40 3.14 -16.30
C GLN A 150 -8.07 3.15 -14.94
N GLY A 151 -8.22 4.33 -14.33
CA GLY A 151 -8.86 4.45 -13.01
C GLY A 151 -10.33 4.01 -13.01
N TYR A 152 -11.06 4.22 -14.10
CA TYR A 152 -12.44 3.71 -14.25
C TYR A 152 -12.45 2.19 -14.33
N VAL A 153 -11.61 1.59 -15.17
CA VAL A 153 -11.53 0.13 -15.34
C VAL A 153 -11.07 -0.55 -14.04
N GLU A 154 -10.09 0.03 -13.33
CA GLU A 154 -9.66 -0.48 -12.01
C GLU A 154 -10.83 -0.52 -11.01
N ALA A 155 -11.62 0.55 -10.95
CA ALA A 155 -12.79 0.61 -10.07
C ALA A 155 -13.86 -0.41 -10.49
N PHE A 156 -14.09 -0.55 -11.80
CA PHE A 156 -15.02 -1.53 -12.37
C PHE A 156 -14.60 -2.97 -12.01
N LEU A 157 -13.37 -3.34 -12.34
CA LEU A 157 -12.86 -4.69 -12.06
C LEU A 157 -12.78 -4.99 -10.55
N ARG A 158 -12.49 -3.98 -9.71
CA ARG A 158 -12.56 -4.13 -8.25
C ARG A 158 -13.99 -4.44 -7.78
N HIS A 159 -14.99 -3.75 -8.32
CA HIS A 159 -16.38 -4.02 -8.02
C HIS A 159 -16.77 -5.46 -8.41
N GLU A 160 -16.48 -5.87 -9.64
CA GLU A 160 -16.74 -7.23 -10.15
C GLU A 160 -15.99 -8.29 -9.32
N SER A 161 -14.71 -8.05 -9.01
CA SER A 161 -13.89 -8.95 -8.20
C SER A 161 -14.45 -9.14 -6.79
N THR A 162 -15.13 -8.13 -6.22
CA THR A 162 -15.73 -8.24 -4.89
C THR A 162 -16.89 -9.26 -4.86
N VAL A 163 -17.56 -9.45 -5.98
CA VAL A 163 -18.57 -10.51 -6.16
C VAL A 163 -17.91 -11.84 -6.48
N GLU A 164 -16.98 -11.84 -7.43
CA GLU A 164 -16.30 -13.03 -7.94
C GLU A 164 -15.54 -13.79 -6.85
N VAL A 165 -14.77 -13.09 -6.03
CA VAL A 165 -13.90 -13.68 -5.00
C VAL A 165 -14.65 -14.49 -3.93
N LYS A 166 -15.97 -14.31 -3.83
CA LYS A 166 -16.83 -15.06 -2.88
C LYS A 166 -17.14 -16.50 -3.34
N LYS A 167 -16.78 -16.86 -4.57
CA LYS A 167 -16.98 -18.22 -5.06
C LYS A 167 -16.06 -19.20 -4.34
N GLU A 168 -16.55 -20.44 -4.13
CA GLU A 168 -15.82 -21.51 -3.41
C GLU A 168 -14.41 -21.77 -3.94
N ILE A 169 -14.20 -21.61 -5.26
CA ILE A 169 -12.91 -21.88 -5.92
C ILE A 169 -11.76 -21.01 -5.38
N TYR A 170 -12.07 -19.88 -4.73
CA TYR A 170 -11.07 -18.96 -4.19
C TYR A 170 -10.77 -19.13 -2.70
N LYS A 171 -11.58 -19.90 -1.96
CA LYS A 171 -11.53 -19.97 -0.49
C LYS A 171 -10.18 -20.38 0.10
N LYS A 172 -9.37 -21.13 -0.65
CA LYS A 172 -8.07 -21.65 -0.19
C LYS A 172 -6.87 -20.99 -0.88
N SER A 173 -7.07 -19.90 -1.59
CA SER A 173 -5.99 -19.28 -2.34
C SER A 173 -5.49 -18.03 -1.62
N ASP A 174 -4.18 -17.96 -1.36
CA ASP A 174 -3.48 -16.76 -0.89
C ASP A 174 -3.61 -15.59 -1.87
N ASN A 175 -3.82 -15.90 -3.15
CA ASN A 175 -3.86 -14.95 -4.26
C ASN A 175 -5.29 -14.79 -4.82
N LYS A 176 -6.31 -15.04 -3.99
CA LYS A 176 -7.73 -15.05 -4.40
C LYS A 176 -8.17 -13.79 -5.17
N ARG A 177 -7.70 -12.61 -4.74
CA ARG A 177 -8.05 -11.35 -5.39
C ARG A 177 -7.42 -11.25 -6.78
N LEU A 178 -6.15 -11.58 -6.92
CA LEU A 178 -5.48 -11.62 -8.23
C LEU A 178 -6.16 -12.62 -9.16
N GLN A 179 -6.41 -13.84 -8.67
CA GLN A 179 -7.08 -14.88 -9.48
C GLN A 179 -8.46 -14.43 -9.93
N SER A 180 -9.23 -13.72 -9.08
CA SER A 180 -10.54 -13.20 -9.46
C SER A 180 -10.44 -12.17 -10.58
N TYR A 181 -9.47 -11.24 -10.53
CA TYR A 181 -9.21 -10.31 -11.63
C TYR A 181 -8.87 -11.04 -12.93
N LEU A 182 -7.96 -12.01 -12.87
CA LEU A 182 -7.52 -12.75 -14.05
C LEU A 182 -8.62 -13.61 -14.67
N ASN A 183 -9.62 -14.02 -13.89
CA ASN A 183 -10.78 -14.76 -14.39
C ASN A 183 -11.83 -13.84 -15.01
N ILE A 184 -12.08 -12.63 -14.45
CA ILE A 184 -13.08 -11.72 -15.01
C ILE A 184 -12.57 -10.91 -16.21
N ILE A 185 -11.28 -10.62 -16.31
CA ILE A 185 -10.71 -9.85 -17.42
C ILE A 185 -11.12 -10.43 -18.79
N PRO A 186 -11.01 -11.73 -19.08
CA PRO A 186 -11.42 -12.30 -20.37
C PRO A 186 -12.92 -12.17 -20.68
N GLU A 187 -13.77 -11.96 -19.67
CA GLU A 187 -15.22 -11.78 -19.87
C GLU A 187 -15.55 -10.40 -20.46
N TYR A 188 -14.75 -9.38 -20.12
CA TYR A 188 -14.95 -7.99 -20.54
C TYR A 188 -14.02 -7.53 -21.66
N PHE A 189 -12.85 -8.15 -21.80
CA PHE A 189 -11.82 -7.78 -22.76
C PHE A 189 -11.63 -8.87 -23.83
N SER A 190 -12.23 -8.70 -25.00
CA SER A 190 -12.06 -9.59 -26.16
C SER A 190 -10.85 -9.21 -27.02
N ASN A 191 -10.47 -7.92 -27.07
CA ASN A 191 -9.26 -7.46 -27.74
C ASN A 191 -8.01 -7.97 -27.00
N GLN A 192 -7.08 -8.62 -27.72
CA GLN A 192 -5.92 -9.28 -27.12
C GLN A 192 -4.95 -8.27 -26.44
N GLU A 193 -4.72 -7.11 -27.07
CA GLU A 193 -3.83 -6.09 -26.51
C GLU A 193 -4.39 -5.51 -25.21
N CYS A 194 -5.70 -5.23 -25.15
CA CYS A 194 -6.37 -4.76 -23.95
C CYS A 194 -6.34 -5.84 -22.83
N LYS A 195 -6.55 -7.10 -23.21
CA LYS A 195 -6.47 -8.24 -22.28
C LYS A 195 -5.07 -8.39 -21.70
N ASP A 196 -4.04 -8.38 -22.53
CA ASP A 196 -2.64 -8.49 -22.13
C ASP A 196 -2.25 -7.35 -21.19
N PHE A 197 -2.67 -6.12 -21.51
CA PHE A 197 -2.43 -4.95 -20.66
C PHE A 197 -2.99 -5.13 -19.24
N TRP A 198 -4.28 -5.51 -19.13
CA TRP A 198 -4.92 -5.62 -17.82
C TRP A 198 -4.45 -6.83 -17.02
N GLN A 199 -4.15 -7.96 -17.65
CA GLN A 199 -3.53 -9.09 -16.98
C GLN A 199 -2.12 -8.73 -16.47
N TYR A 200 -1.30 -8.10 -17.32
CA TYR A 200 0.00 -7.57 -16.94
C TYR A 200 -0.11 -6.59 -15.75
N HIS A 201 -1.02 -5.62 -15.85
CA HIS A 201 -1.23 -4.61 -14.81
C HIS A 201 -1.47 -5.22 -13.43
N TYR A 202 -2.37 -6.20 -13.33
CA TYR A 202 -2.70 -6.81 -12.04
C TYR A 202 -1.63 -7.80 -11.54
N ILE A 203 -0.98 -8.54 -12.43
CA ILE A 203 0.12 -9.43 -12.04
C ILE A 203 1.32 -8.60 -11.56
N TYR A 204 1.70 -7.57 -12.31
CA TYR A 204 2.79 -6.66 -11.95
C TYR A 204 2.52 -5.97 -10.60
N ALA A 205 1.34 -5.36 -10.43
CA ALA A 205 0.97 -4.71 -9.18
C ALA A 205 0.96 -5.68 -8.00
N HIS A 206 0.54 -6.93 -8.21
CA HIS A 206 0.55 -7.95 -7.17
C HIS A 206 1.98 -8.30 -6.75
N MET A 207 2.88 -8.52 -7.71
CA MET A 207 4.28 -8.82 -7.41
C MET A 207 4.97 -7.70 -6.64
N GLU A 208 4.71 -6.45 -7.03
CA GLU A 208 5.23 -5.28 -6.33
C GLU A 208 4.69 -5.14 -4.90
N ASP A 209 3.39 -5.35 -4.71
CA ASP A 209 2.70 -5.05 -3.46
C ASP A 209 2.72 -6.21 -2.44
N TRP A 210 2.81 -7.47 -2.90
CA TRP A 210 2.71 -8.68 -2.05
C TRP A 210 3.74 -9.77 -2.37
N GLY A 211 4.66 -9.55 -3.33
CA GLY A 211 5.69 -10.51 -3.72
C GLY A 211 5.20 -11.60 -4.67
N THR A 212 6.00 -12.65 -4.78
CA THR A 212 5.83 -13.70 -5.82
C THR A 212 5.39 -15.06 -5.26
N LYS A 213 5.06 -15.14 -3.97
CA LYS A 213 4.64 -16.40 -3.32
C LYS A 213 3.43 -17.02 -4.02
N ASN A 214 3.51 -18.29 -4.37
CA ASN A 214 2.43 -19.08 -4.99
C ASN A 214 1.92 -18.52 -6.33
N LEU A 215 2.79 -17.86 -7.14
CA LEU A 215 2.43 -17.31 -8.46
C LEU A 215 2.84 -18.18 -9.64
N ASN A 216 3.49 -19.33 -9.44
CA ASN A 216 4.04 -20.15 -10.54
C ASN A 216 3.03 -20.44 -11.66
N ASP A 217 1.82 -20.90 -11.33
CA ASP A 217 0.79 -21.23 -12.32
C ASP A 217 0.24 -20.00 -13.03
N ILE A 218 0.09 -18.88 -12.29
CA ILE A 218 -0.37 -17.60 -12.83
C ILE A 218 0.65 -17.05 -13.83
N VAL A 219 1.94 -17.04 -13.46
CA VAL A 219 3.02 -16.56 -14.32
C VAL A 219 3.15 -17.45 -15.56
N SER A 220 3.19 -18.76 -15.40
CA SER A 220 3.29 -19.71 -16.50
C SER A 220 2.13 -19.55 -17.50
N LYS A 221 0.90 -19.41 -16.99
CA LYS A 221 -0.29 -19.15 -17.82
C LYS A 221 -0.17 -17.81 -18.56
N PHE A 222 0.23 -16.74 -17.87
CA PHE A 222 0.41 -15.43 -18.47
C PHE A 222 1.46 -15.47 -19.60
N LEU A 223 2.66 -16.01 -19.33
CA LEU A 223 3.74 -16.10 -20.31
C LEU A 223 3.35 -16.91 -21.57
N SER A 224 2.48 -17.93 -21.41
CA SER A 224 2.01 -18.74 -22.54
C SER A 224 0.91 -18.06 -23.37
N THR A 225 0.11 -17.17 -22.78
CA THR A 225 -1.08 -16.58 -23.43
C THR A 225 -0.91 -15.14 -23.88
N CYS A 226 -0.08 -14.37 -23.20
CA CYS A 226 0.23 -12.98 -23.52
C CYS A 226 0.96 -12.87 -24.88
N LYS A 227 0.61 -11.87 -25.69
CA LYS A 227 1.24 -11.61 -27.01
C LYS A 227 2.19 -10.42 -26.96
N ASN A 228 2.21 -9.64 -25.88
CA ASN A 228 3.11 -8.52 -25.73
C ASN A 228 4.43 -9.01 -25.09
N GLU A 229 5.51 -8.97 -25.87
CA GLU A 229 6.82 -9.48 -25.44
C GLU A 229 7.46 -8.64 -24.32
N ASP A 230 7.21 -7.32 -24.27
CA ASP A 230 7.73 -6.47 -23.20
C ASP A 230 7.06 -6.79 -21.85
N TYR A 231 5.76 -7.05 -21.86
CA TYR A 231 5.03 -7.48 -20.66
C TYR A 231 5.51 -8.85 -20.17
N LYS A 232 5.70 -9.81 -21.09
CA LYS A 232 6.24 -11.13 -20.76
C LYS A 232 7.61 -11.01 -20.14
N LYS A 233 8.52 -10.28 -20.80
CA LYS A 233 9.89 -10.07 -20.31
C LYS A 233 9.90 -9.44 -18.91
N THR A 234 9.05 -8.46 -18.66
CA THR A 234 8.98 -7.78 -17.36
C THR A 234 8.53 -8.74 -16.26
N ILE A 235 7.42 -9.46 -16.48
CA ILE A 235 6.89 -10.40 -15.49
C ILE A 235 7.88 -11.56 -15.24
N ASP A 236 8.45 -12.13 -16.29
CA ASP A 236 9.42 -13.22 -16.19
C ASP A 236 10.68 -12.79 -15.44
N SER A 237 11.19 -11.59 -15.73
CA SER A 237 12.37 -11.03 -15.04
C SER A 237 12.13 -10.88 -13.54
N ILE A 238 11.03 -10.25 -13.13
CA ILE A 238 10.69 -10.04 -11.72
C ILE A 238 10.50 -11.39 -11.02
N TYR A 239 9.75 -12.30 -11.62
CA TYR A 239 9.48 -13.61 -11.03
C TYR A 239 10.75 -14.45 -10.88
N THR A 240 11.62 -14.44 -11.91
CA THR A 240 12.89 -15.18 -11.91
C THR A 240 13.86 -14.59 -10.89
N GLU A 241 13.98 -13.27 -10.82
CA GLU A 241 14.84 -12.59 -9.84
C GLU A 241 14.40 -12.91 -8.41
N SER A 242 13.11 -12.75 -8.11
CA SER A 242 12.54 -13.11 -6.81
C SER A 242 12.76 -14.59 -6.48
N SER A 243 12.49 -15.50 -7.44
CA SER A 243 12.69 -16.94 -7.25
C SER A 243 14.15 -17.31 -6.98
N ASN A 244 15.09 -16.62 -7.61
CA ASN A 244 16.52 -16.81 -7.37
C ASN A 244 16.92 -16.29 -5.99
N THR A 245 16.50 -15.08 -5.63
CA THR A 245 16.76 -14.50 -4.31
C THR A 245 16.21 -15.38 -3.18
N ARG A 246 15.05 -16.03 -3.39
CA ARG A 246 14.46 -16.96 -2.42
C ARG A 246 15.25 -18.26 -2.21
N LYS A 247 16.16 -18.64 -3.12
CA LYS A 247 17.03 -19.82 -2.97
C LYS A 247 18.25 -19.55 -2.08
N ASP A 248 18.60 -18.29 -1.86
CA ASP A 248 19.80 -17.90 -1.16
C ASP A 248 19.57 -17.76 0.36
N HIS A 249 18.39 -18.07 0.88
CA HIS A 249 18.04 -18.03 2.29
C HIS A 249 17.00 -19.11 2.66
N LEU A 250 16.81 -19.30 3.96
CA LEU A 250 15.82 -20.25 4.48
C LEU A 250 14.45 -19.60 4.53
N ILE A 251 13.41 -20.35 4.24
CA ILE A 251 12.01 -19.93 4.36
C ILE A 251 11.32 -20.92 5.29
N GLU A 252 10.78 -20.41 6.39
CA GLU A 252 10.10 -21.20 7.41
C GLU A 252 8.69 -20.67 7.64
N THR A 253 7.73 -21.53 7.77
CA THR A 253 6.39 -21.14 8.20
C THR A 253 6.39 -20.96 9.73
N TYR A 254 6.33 -19.73 10.21
CA TYR A 254 6.32 -19.46 11.64
C TYR A 254 4.94 -19.55 12.27
N LYS A 255 3.89 -19.45 11.43
CA LYS A 255 2.50 -19.47 11.89
C LYS A 255 1.55 -19.89 10.77
N THR A 256 0.63 -20.79 11.07
CA THR A 256 -0.52 -21.10 10.21
C THR A 256 -1.78 -20.62 10.92
N VAL A 257 -2.52 -19.69 10.32
CA VAL A 257 -3.71 -19.08 10.90
C VAL A 257 -4.74 -18.76 9.83
N ASP A 258 -6.01 -19.03 10.10
CA ASP A 258 -7.14 -18.81 9.17
C ASP A 258 -6.95 -19.45 7.79
N GLY A 259 -6.14 -20.53 7.71
CA GLY A 259 -5.81 -21.24 6.47
C GLY A 259 -4.68 -20.62 5.67
N TYR A 260 -3.97 -19.62 6.21
CA TYR A 260 -2.79 -18.99 5.61
C TYR A 260 -1.52 -19.41 6.33
N ASP A 261 -0.49 -19.74 5.57
CA ASP A 261 0.86 -19.93 6.05
C ASP A 261 1.62 -18.61 5.97
N LEU A 262 2.03 -18.08 7.14
CA LEU A 262 2.85 -16.90 7.25
C LEU A 262 4.30 -17.31 7.39
N ASP A 263 5.12 -16.84 6.45
CA ASP A 263 6.53 -17.22 6.36
C ASP A 263 7.45 -16.20 7.02
N ILE A 264 8.57 -16.72 7.46
CA ILE A 264 9.72 -15.95 7.93
C ILE A 264 10.93 -16.31 7.07
N HIS A 265 11.58 -15.29 6.53
CA HIS A 265 12.75 -15.42 5.65
C HIS A 265 14.01 -15.23 6.48
N VAL A 266 14.87 -16.26 6.54
CA VAL A 266 16.04 -16.31 7.43
C VAL A 266 17.32 -16.27 6.62
N PHE A 267 18.05 -15.17 6.71
CA PHE A 267 19.36 -14.96 6.09
C PHE A 267 20.43 -15.23 7.13
N LEU A 268 21.14 -16.35 6.96
CA LEU A 268 22.22 -16.75 7.85
C LEU A 268 23.56 -16.15 7.42
N PRO A 269 24.48 -15.88 8.36
CA PRO A 269 25.84 -15.53 8.01
C PRO A 269 26.52 -16.61 7.19
N ASP A 270 27.39 -16.21 6.24
CA ASP A 270 28.18 -17.15 5.40
C ASP A 270 29.03 -18.12 6.24
N SER A 271 29.47 -17.67 7.42
CA SER A 271 30.18 -18.48 8.39
C SER A 271 29.58 -18.29 9.78
N ILE A 272 29.04 -19.35 10.34
CA ILE A 272 28.50 -19.35 11.71
C ILE A 272 29.61 -19.75 12.68
N ASP A 273 30.03 -18.82 13.53
CA ASP A 273 30.87 -19.13 14.69
C ASP A 273 30.01 -19.80 15.77
N LYS A 274 30.05 -21.12 15.83
CA LYS A 274 29.27 -21.88 16.83
C LYS A 274 29.67 -21.63 18.28
N THR A 275 30.76 -20.92 18.51
CA THR A 275 31.19 -20.53 19.87
C THR A 275 30.51 -19.28 20.38
N LYS A 276 29.86 -18.51 19.49
CA LYS A 276 29.15 -17.27 19.80
C LYS A 276 27.79 -17.24 19.12
N LYS A 277 26.78 -16.81 19.85
CA LYS A 277 25.45 -16.56 19.29
C LYS A 277 25.44 -15.25 18.50
N SER A 278 24.72 -15.22 17.38
CA SER A 278 24.60 -14.06 16.50
C SER A 278 23.47 -13.13 16.94
N PRO A 279 23.65 -11.81 16.90
CA PRO A 279 22.53 -10.89 17.02
C PRO A 279 21.60 -11.05 15.81
N VAL A 280 20.35 -10.61 15.95
CA VAL A 280 19.37 -10.72 14.87
C VAL A 280 18.77 -9.36 14.54
N MET A 281 18.61 -9.07 13.24
CA MET A 281 17.89 -7.92 12.71
C MET A 281 16.59 -8.38 12.07
N VAL A 282 15.45 -7.98 12.63
CA VAL A 282 14.12 -8.37 12.15
C VAL A 282 13.45 -7.20 11.46
N TYR A 283 12.92 -7.43 10.26
CA TYR A 283 12.24 -6.43 9.44
C TYR A 283 10.74 -6.70 9.33
N PHE A 284 9.93 -5.68 9.60
CA PHE A 284 8.52 -5.62 9.26
C PHE A 284 8.31 -4.60 8.13
N SER A 285 7.72 -5.03 7.02
CA SER A 285 7.44 -4.16 5.87
C SER A 285 6.38 -3.10 6.22
N GLY A 286 6.46 -1.93 5.57
CA GLY A 286 5.39 -0.94 5.58
C GLY A 286 4.22 -1.34 4.66
N GLY A 287 3.35 -0.37 4.30
CA GLY A 287 2.28 -0.58 3.33
C GLY A 287 0.88 -0.50 3.93
N SER A 288 0.69 0.30 4.99
CA SER A 288 -0.62 0.61 5.60
C SER A 288 -1.41 -0.62 6.04
N TRP A 289 -0.73 -1.71 6.40
CA TRP A 289 -1.32 -3.03 6.74
C TRP A 289 -2.21 -3.63 5.63
N THR A 290 -2.31 -2.98 4.48
CA THR A 290 -3.06 -3.47 3.31
C THR A 290 -2.16 -4.19 2.32
N LYS A 291 -0.89 -3.79 2.27
CA LYS A 291 0.18 -4.30 1.43
C LYS A 291 1.39 -4.61 2.29
N GLY A 292 2.28 -5.44 1.77
CA GLY A 292 3.54 -5.78 2.41
C GLY A 292 4.22 -6.90 1.64
N ASN A 293 5.45 -6.65 1.22
CA ASN A 293 6.26 -7.62 0.52
C ASN A 293 7.52 -7.86 1.35
N PRO A 294 7.76 -9.07 1.84
CA PRO A 294 8.96 -9.40 2.61
C PRO A 294 10.25 -9.17 1.80
N GLU A 295 10.17 -9.26 0.47
CA GLU A 295 11.32 -9.06 -0.43
C GLU A 295 11.89 -7.63 -0.36
N TRP A 296 11.11 -6.65 0.06
CA TRP A 296 11.61 -5.28 0.26
C TRP A 296 12.72 -5.17 1.31
N ALA A 297 12.81 -6.14 2.22
CA ALA A 297 13.83 -6.18 3.26
C ALA A 297 15.02 -7.11 2.93
N PHE A 298 14.95 -7.91 1.86
CA PHE A 298 15.96 -8.95 1.58
C PHE A 298 17.38 -8.38 1.47
N TYR A 299 17.55 -7.25 0.75
CA TYR A 299 18.84 -6.58 0.69
C TYR A 299 19.37 -6.17 2.08
N GLY A 300 18.49 -5.67 2.94
CA GLY A 300 18.84 -5.33 4.32
C GLY A 300 19.21 -6.57 5.15
N CYS A 301 18.44 -7.65 5.03
CA CYS A 301 18.72 -8.93 5.70
C CYS A 301 20.07 -9.51 5.28
N ASP A 302 20.33 -9.59 3.98
CA ASP A 302 21.60 -10.06 3.42
C ASP A 302 22.80 -9.18 3.87
N SER A 303 22.61 -7.86 3.88
CA SER A 303 23.63 -6.92 4.36
C SER A 303 24.01 -7.13 5.83
N TYR A 304 23.06 -7.52 6.68
CA TYR A 304 23.34 -7.87 8.07
C TYR A 304 23.93 -9.28 8.18
N ALA A 305 23.49 -10.23 7.38
CA ALA A 305 24.06 -11.57 7.32
C ALA A 305 25.56 -11.54 6.99
N LYS A 306 25.97 -10.72 6.02
CA LYS A 306 27.40 -10.47 5.68
C LYS A 306 28.22 -9.85 6.81
N LYS A 307 27.58 -9.29 7.84
CA LYS A 307 28.22 -8.75 9.04
C LYS A 307 28.19 -9.72 10.23
N GLY A 308 27.79 -10.97 10.02
CA GLY A 308 27.71 -11.99 11.08
C GLY A 308 26.43 -11.96 11.90
N TRP A 309 25.38 -11.25 11.47
CA TRP A 309 24.06 -11.26 12.07
C TRP A 309 23.16 -12.29 11.41
N VAL A 310 22.06 -12.62 12.06
CA VAL A 310 20.95 -13.25 11.37
C VAL A 310 20.00 -12.15 10.85
N GLY A 311 19.75 -12.11 9.55
CA GLY A 311 18.79 -11.18 8.95
C GLY A 311 17.43 -11.86 8.79
N ILE A 312 16.36 -11.19 9.22
CA ILE A 312 15.01 -11.76 9.21
C ILE A 312 14.04 -10.81 8.51
N SER A 313 13.27 -11.31 7.57
CA SER A 313 12.10 -10.61 7.03
C SER A 313 10.82 -11.41 7.31
N VAL A 314 9.80 -10.74 7.81
CA VAL A 314 8.59 -11.39 8.35
C VAL A 314 7.38 -11.06 7.47
N GLU A 315 6.65 -12.09 7.03
CA GLU A 315 5.29 -11.94 6.53
C GLU A 315 4.33 -11.72 7.71
N TYR A 316 3.29 -10.94 7.49
CA TYR A 316 2.18 -10.77 8.43
C TYR A 316 0.87 -10.59 7.67
N ARG A 317 -0.27 -10.81 8.31
CA ARG A 317 -1.58 -10.69 7.65
C ARG A 317 -1.85 -9.26 7.21
N LEU A 318 -2.34 -9.12 5.98
CA LEU A 318 -2.60 -7.87 5.27
C LEU A 318 -4.08 -7.78 4.90
N ALA A 319 -4.69 -6.60 5.06
CA ALA A 319 -6.12 -6.42 4.83
C ALA A 319 -6.54 -6.79 3.39
N ASP A 320 -5.80 -6.34 2.38
CA ASP A 320 -6.18 -6.56 0.98
C ASP A 320 -5.92 -8.02 0.50
N ARG A 321 -5.07 -8.76 1.21
CA ARG A 321 -4.75 -10.16 0.90
C ARG A 321 -5.54 -11.16 1.74
N HIS A 322 -5.65 -10.88 3.06
CA HIS A 322 -6.17 -11.82 4.05
C HIS A 322 -7.53 -11.40 4.63
N GLU A 323 -8.06 -10.25 4.21
CA GLU A 323 -9.33 -9.68 4.72
C GLU A 323 -9.29 -9.42 6.24
N THR A 324 -8.14 -8.98 6.75
CA THR A 324 -7.85 -8.73 8.15
C THR A 324 -7.71 -7.23 8.45
N THR A 325 -7.43 -6.92 9.69
CA THR A 325 -7.19 -5.55 10.19
C THR A 325 -5.78 -5.46 10.80
N PRO A 326 -5.31 -4.27 11.18
CA PRO A 326 -4.05 -4.15 11.90
C PRO A 326 -3.96 -4.93 13.22
N PHE A 327 -5.09 -5.30 13.84
CA PHE A 327 -5.09 -6.11 15.06
C PHE A 327 -4.45 -7.48 14.82
N GLU A 328 -4.77 -8.13 13.70
CA GLU A 328 -4.19 -9.42 13.33
C GLU A 328 -2.70 -9.27 12.98
N ALA A 329 -2.32 -8.19 12.29
CA ALA A 329 -0.92 -7.90 11.98
C ALA A 329 -0.06 -7.70 13.26
N VAL A 330 -0.63 -7.08 14.30
CA VAL A 330 0.03 -6.94 15.62
C VAL A 330 0.26 -8.31 16.26
N LYS A 331 -0.74 -9.18 16.25
CA LYS A 331 -0.58 -10.56 16.75
C LYS A 331 0.51 -11.31 15.99
N ASP A 332 0.55 -11.18 14.67
CA ASP A 332 1.52 -11.85 13.81
C ASP A 332 2.95 -11.38 14.10
N ALA A 333 3.15 -10.06 14.23
CA ALA A 333 4.46 -9.50 14.58
C ALA A 333 4.95 -10.02 15.94
N ARG A 334 4.08 -10.13 16.91
CA ARG A 334 4.39 -10.67 18.24
C ARG A 334 4.70 -12.17 18.21
N SER A 335 3.90 -12.94 17.44
CA SER A 335 4.15 -14.37 17.20
C SER A 335 5.52 -14.61 16.59
N ALA A 336 5.93 -13.79 15.59
CA ALA A 336 7.23 -13.92 14.93
C ALA A 336 8.41 -13.75 15.92
N ILE A 337 8.37 -12.77 16.83
CA ILE A 337 9.42 -12.59 17.83
C ILE A 337 9.48 -13.77 18.82
N ARG A 338 8.32 -14.33 19.20
CA ARG A 338 8.28 -15.54 20.04
C ARG A 338 8.88 -16.74 19.32
N TRP A 339 8.50 -16.91 18.03
CA TRP A 339 9.02 -17.98 17.20
C TRP A 339 10.55 -17.93 17.08
N LEU A 340 11.12 -16.73 16.90
CA LEU A 340 12.58 -16.53 16.88
C LEU A 340 13.24 -16.95 18.19
N ARG A 341 12.66 -16.60 19.34
CA ARG A 341 13.20 -17.01 20.65
C ARG A 341 13.09 -18.52 20.86
N MET A 342 11.98 -19.11 20.42
CA MET A 342 11.73 -20.54 20.54
C MET A 342 12.69 -21.37 19.67
N ASN A 343 13.06 -20.83 18.49
CA ASN A 343 13.94 -21.51 17.54
C ASN A 343 15.39 -20.95 17.54
N ALA A 344 15.77 -20.17 18.54
CA ALA A 344 17.05 -19.46 18.61
C ALA A 344 18.27 -20.38 18.47
N ASP A 345 18.21 -21.58 19.02
CA ASP A 345 19.32 -22.55 18.96
C ASP A 345 19.52 -23.09 17.55
N ALA A 346 18.44 -23.31 16.80
CA ALA A 346 18.51 -23.83 15.42
C ALA A 346 19.25 -22.85 14.48
N TYR A 347 19.10 -21.54 14.73
CA TYR A 347 19.67 -20.47 13.89
C TYR A 347 20.86 -19.76 14.55
N ASN A 348 21.38 -20.28 15.66
CA ASN A 348 22.49 -19.68 16.43
C ASN A 348 22.22 -18.22 16.87
N ILE A 349 20.97 -17.89 17.22
CA ILE A 349 20.52 -16.54 17.61
C ILE A 349 20.81 -16.29 19.11
N ASP A 350 21.33 -15.08 19.39
CA ASP A 350 21.39 -14.51 20.73
C ASP A 350 20.04 -13.84 21.08
N THR A 351 19.25 -14.48 21.93
CA THR A 351 17.93 -13.97 22.33
C THR A 351 17.99 -12.71 23.19
N THR A 352 19.18 -12.31 23.65
CA THR A 352 19.40 -11.04 24.36
C THR A 352 19.75 -9.90 23.40
N ARG A 353 19.87 -10.19 22.09
CA ARG A 353 20.29 -9.23 21.05
C ARG A 353 19.35 -9.25 19.84
N ILE A 354 18.04 -9.20 20.09
CA ILE A 354 17.01 -9.09 19.05
C ILE A 354 16.70 -7.61 18.78
N VAL A 355 17.05 -7.15 17.59
CA VAL A 355 16.75 -5.81 17.09
C VAL A 355 15.64 -5.90 16.07
N VAL A 356 14.61 -5.07 16.21
CA VAL A 356 13.52 -5.00 15.22
C VAL A 356 13.47 -3.65 14.55
N THR A 357 13.16 -3.65 13.26
CA THR A 357 13.06 -2.43 12.45
C THR A 357 11.88 -2.49 11.49
N GLY A 358 11.31 -1.34 11.18
CA GLY A 358 10.20 -1.21 10.23
C GLY A 358 9.92 0.23 9.89
N ASN A 359 9.15 0.41 8.81
CA ASN A 359 8.79 1.70 8.26
C ASN A 359 7.26 1.85 8.25
N SER A 360 6.73 3.04 8.55
CA SER A 360 5.28 3.29 8.44
C SER A 360 4.46 2.29 9.28
N ALA A 361 3.56 1.50 8.66
CA ALA A 361 2.86 0.39 9.29
C ALA A 361 3.80 -0.63 9.93
N GLY A 362 4.95 -0.93 9.29
CA GLY A 362 5.99 -1.78 9.89
C GLY A 362 6.61 -1.15 11.13
N GLY A 363 6.79 0.19 11.15
CA GLY A 363 7.22 0.92 12.36
C GLY A 363 6.21 0.84 13.50
N HIS A 364 4.91 0.84 13.20
CA HIS A 364 3.86 0.53 14.17
C HIS A 364 4.00 -0.89 14.72
N LEU A 365 4.21 -1.89 13.85
CA LEU A 365 4.42 -3.27 14.29
C LEU A 365 5.65 -3.43 15.18
N VAL A 366 6.75 -2.73 14.84
CA VAL A 366 7.94 -2.65 15.72
C VAL A 366 7.55 -2.19 17.13
N LEU A 367 6.83 -1.07 17.26
CA LEU A 367 6.38 -0.53 18.54
C LEU A 367 5.45 -1.50 19.28
N THR A 368 4.49 -2.09 18.59
CA THR A 368 3.49 -2.99 19.20
C THR A 368 4.05 -4.33 19.65
N THR A 369 5.20 -4.78 19.10
CA THR A 369 5.89 -5.96 19.67
C THR A 369 6.27 -5.75 21.13
N ALA A 370 6.63 -4.52 21.53
CA ALA A 370 7.04 -4.16 22.89
C ALA A 370 5.90 -3.57 23.74
N LEU A 371 4.84 -3.04 23.13
CA LEU A 371 3.82 -2.26 23.82
C LEU A 371 2.46 -2.97 23.96
N ALA A 372 2.06 -3.80 22.99
CA ALA A 372 0.70 -4.34 22.90
C ALA A 372 0.61 -5.74 23.58
N ASP A 373 0.90 -5.83 24.88
CA ASP A 373 1.06 -7.11 25.58
C ASP A 373 -0.18 -7.99 25.61
N GLU A 374 -1.37 -7.41 25.53
CA GLU A 374 -2.65 -8.13 25.50
C GLU A 374 -2.97 -8.76 24.15
N TRP A 375 -2.31 -8.32 23.06
CA TRP A 375 -2.61 -8.76 21.70
C TRP A 375 -1.72 -9.93 21.27
N ASN A 376 -2.13 -11.13 21.65
CA ASN A 376 -1.43 -12.38 21.33
C ASN A 376 -2.37 -13.28 20.52
N GLU A 377 -1.81 -14.16 19.69
CA GLU A 377 -2.58 -15.22 19.05
C GLU A 377 -2.85 -16.33 20.08
N GLU A 378 -3.98 -17.02 19.95
CA GLU A 378 -4.33 -18.12 20.86
C GLU A 378 -3.30 -19.27 20.83
N SER A 379 -2.66 -19.47 19.67
CA SER A 379 -1.62 -20.49 19.49
C SER A 379 -0.25 -20.08 20.00
N ASP A 380 -0.05 -18.82 20.45
CA ASP A 380 1.26 -18.33 20.91
C ASP A 380 1.72 -19.02 22.21
N ASN A 381 2.98 -19.45 22.24
CA ASN A 381 3.61 -19.88 23.48
C ASN A 381 4.07 -18.66 24.31
N LEU A 382 3.27 -18.26 25.28
CA LEU A 382 3.48 -17.08 26.10
C LEU A 382 4.69 -17.20 27.06
N ASN A 383 5.33 -18.37 27.18
CA ASN A 383 6.58 -18.52 27.92
C ASN A 383 7.76 -17.79 27.24
N TYR A 384 7.60 -17.44 25.96
CA TYR A 384 8.59 -16.66 25.22
C TYR A 384 8.10 -15.22 25.08
N SER A 385 8.94 -14.26 25.40
CA SER A 385 8.62 -12.84 25.27
C SER A 385 8.52 -12.41 23.82
N ALA A 386 7.49 -11.61 23.49
CA ALA A 386 7.39 -10.92 22.20
C ALA A 386 8.17 -9.59 22.17
N THR A 387 8.69 -9.14 23.31
CA THR A 387 9.40 -7.87 23.44
C THR A 387 10.83 -8.00 22.91
N PRO A 388 11.24 -7.22 21.88
CA PRO A 388 12.63 -7.17 21.41
C PRO A 388 13.56 -6.52 22.42
N ASN A 389 14.87 -6.56 22.13
CA ASN A 389 15.88 -5.93 22.98
C ASN A 389 16.18 -4.47 22.54
N LEU A 390 15.89 -4.13 21.27
CA LEU A 390 16.13 -2.80 20.73
C LEU A 390 15.20 -2.53 19.53
N LEU A 391 14.68 -1.29 19.42
CA LEU A 391 13.73 -0.90 18.39
C LEU A 391 14.29 0.21 17.49
N LEU A 392 14.14 0.04 16.16
CA LEU A 392 14.52 1.04 15.15
C LEU A 392 13.26 1.40 14.32
N VAL A 393 12.66 2.54 14.63
CA VAL A 393 11.39 2.99 14.08
C VAL A 393 11.61 4.08 13.04
N ASN A 394 11.25 3.83 11.77
CA ASN A 394 11.35 4.83 10.73
C ASN A 394 9.94 5.29 10.30
N ALA A 395 9.64 6.56 10.49
CA ALA A 395 8.35 7.15 10.11
C ALA A 395 7.15 6.29 10.53
N GLY A 396 7.17 5.77 11.78
CA GLY A 396 6.16 4.87 12.33
C GLY A 396 4.81 5.54 12.58
N VAL A 397 3.75 4.73 12.69
CA VAL A 397 2.41 5.19 13.08
C VAL A 397 2.26 5.05 14.59
N TYR A 398 1.89 6.12 15.28
CA TYR A 398 1.84 6.19 16.76
C TYR A 398 0.42 6.17 17.31
N SER A 399 -0.58 6.51 16.49
CA SER A 399 -2.00 6.49 16.86
C SER A 399 -2.85 5.94 15.73
N LEU A 400 -3.77 5.04 16.05
CA LEU A 400 -4.78 4.51 15.12
C LEU A 400 -6.19 5.03 15.46
N TYR A 401 -6.29 5.90 16.45
CA TYR A 401 -7.57 6.38 16.96
C TYR A 401 -7.95 7.77 16.42
N SER A 402 -6.95 8.63 16.17
CA SER A 402 -7.16 10.05 15.84
C SER A 402 -6.75 10.44 14.42
N GLU A 403 -6.11 9.56 13.66
CA GLU A 403 -5.65 9.87 12.31
C GLU A 403 -6.72 9.48 11.28
N SER A 404 -7.17 10.44 10.46
CA SER A 404 -8.20 10.21 9.41
C SER A 404 -7.79 9.14 8.40
N SER A 405 -6.48 8.95 8.17
CA SER A 405 -5.95 7.88 7.31
C SER A 405 -6.22 6.47 7.84
N THR A 406 -6.60 6.34 9.11
CA THR A 406 -6.86 5.07 9.80
C THR A 406 -8.33 4.79 10.05
N ASP A 407 -9.24 5.64 9.57
CA ASP A 407 -10.69 5.46 9.77
C ASP A 407 -11.21 4.09 9.29
N TRP A 408 -10.61 3.52 8.26
CA TRP A 408 -10.97 2.19 7.77
C TRP A 408 -10.69 1.07 8.79
N ILE A 409 -9.74 1.27 9.70
CA ILE A 409 -9.36 0.31 10.76
C ILE A 409 -10.44 0.21 11.82
N THR A 410 -11.07 1.35 12.11
CA THR A 410 -12.07 1.46 13.18
C THR A 410 -13.49 1.34 12.67
N ARG A 411 -13.70 1.30 11.35
CA ARG A 411 -15.01 1.31 10.71
C ARG A 411 -15.95 0.20 11.19
N ASP A 412 -15.42 -1.03 11.24
CA ASP A 412 -16.19 -2.22 11.58
C ASP A 412 -16.15 -2.56 13.07
N LEU A 413 -15.49 -1.72 13.88
CA LEU A 413 -15.46 -1.88 15.32
C LEU A 413 -16.74 -1.34 15.95
N ALA A 414 -17.41 -2.17 16.75
CA ALA A 414 -18.56 -1.74 17.56
C ALA A 414 -18.15 -0.62 18.55
N ASP A 415 -16.92 -0.71 19.08
CA ASP A 415 -16.29 0.32 19.90
C ASP A 415 -14.98 0.77 19.24
N LYS A 416 -15.00 1.95 18.65
CA LYS A 416 -13.81 2.55 18.01
C LYS A 416 -12.64 2.76 18.97
N SER A 417 -12.91 2.84 20.28
CA SER A 417 -11.88 2.98 21.30
C SER A 417 -10.96 1.77 21.38
N LEU A 418 -11.35 0.61 20.84
CA LEU A 418 -10.49 -0.57 20.76
C LEU A 418 -9.20 -0.29 19.97
N ALA A 419 -9.22 0.64 19.01
CA ALA A 419 -8.02 1.04 18.29
C ALA A 419 -6.93 1.62 19.22
N LYS A 420 -7.28 2.16 20.39
CA LYS A 420 -6.33 2.61 21.41
C LYS A 420 -5.47 1.46 21.95
N LYS A 421 -6.02 0.24 21.97
CA LYS A 421 -5.33 -0.95 22.49
C LYS A 421 -4.19 -1.44 21.59
N ILE A 422 -4.08 -0.92 20.36
CA ILE A 422 -2.95 -1.14 19.46
C ILE A 422 -2.31 0.16 19.00
N SER A 423 -2.70 1.30 19.57
CA SER A 423 -2.10 2.62 19.29
C SER A 423 -0.92 2.87 20.23
N PRO A 424 0.33 2.90 19.76
CA PRO A 424 1.52 2.99 20.62
C PRO A 424 1.48 4.12 21.64
N ILE A 425 0.97 5.31 21.27
CA ILE A 425 0.86 6.46 22.19
C ILE A 425 0.00 6.18 23.43
N HIS A 426 -1.01 5.30 23.31
CA HIS A 426 -1.90 4.93 24.41
C HIS A 426 -1.39 3.75 25.24
N LEU A 427 -0.30 3.11 24.81
CA LEU A 427 0.29 1.94 25.44
C LEU A 427 1.63 2.24 26.13
N LEU A 428 2.06 3.50 26.08
CA LEU A 428 3.33 3.92 26.68
C LEU A 428 3.37 3.64 28.20
N ARG A 429 4.50 3.12 28.64
CA ARG A 429 4.82 2.82 30.05
C ARG A 429 6.32 2.99 30.28
N THR A 430 6.74 2.93 31.52
CA THR A 430 8.17 2.91 31.89
C THR A 430 8.83 1.58 31.55
N GLY A 431 10.16 1.57 31.41
CA GLY A 431 10.97 0.36 31.25
C GLY A 431 10.86 -0.30 29.87
N LEU A 432 10.57 0.47 28.84
CA LEU A 432 10.58 0.01 27.46
C LEU A 432 12.02 -0.24 26.97
N PRO A 433 12.21 -1.15 26.00
CA PRO A 433 13.51 -1.32 25.37
C PRO A 433 14.00 -0.01 24.73
N PRO A 434 15.33 0.21 24.67
CA PRO A 434 15.88 1.38 23.99
C PRO A 434 15.38 1.47 22.56
N MET A 435 15.02 2.68 22.10
CA MET A 435 14.50 2.87 20.76
C MET A 435 15.07 4.10 20.04
N LEU A 436 15.32 3.94 18.75
CA LEU A 436 15.62 5.02 17.82
C LEU A 436 14.38 5.31 16.99
N ILE A 437 13.90 6.55 17.02
CA ILE A 437 12.78 7.04 16.26
C ILE A 437 13.32 8.05 15.24
N ILE A 438 13.14 7.79 13.94
CA ILE A 438 13.52 8.71 12.86
C ILE A 438 12.27 9.14 12.12
N HIS A 439 12.01 10.45 12.02
CA HIS A 439 10.81 10.99 11.37
C HIS A 439 11.11 12.24 10.55
N GLY A 440 10.47 12.37 9.37
CA GLY A 440 10.59 13.55 8.50
C GLY A 440 9.55 14.61 8.85
N THR A 441 9.84 15.89 8.58
CA THR A 441 8.89 17.00 8.85
C THR A 441 7.94 17.28 7.68
N ASN A 442 8.25 16.84 6.46
CA ASN A 442 7.38 16.99 5.28
C ASN A 442 6.60 15.69 5.00
N HIS A 443 5.73 15.32 5.94
CA HIS A 443 5.12 14.01 5.98
C HIS A 443 3.62 14.09 5.68
N GLN A 444 3.19 13.50 4.55
CA GLN A 444 1.78 13.52 4.13
C GLN A 444 0.96 12.30 4.63
N SER A 445 1.62 11.23 5.06
CA SER A 445 0.95 9.97 5.41
C SER A 445 0.86 9.71 6.91
N VAL A 446 1.84 10.17 7.68
CA VAL A 446 1.85 10.11 9.15
C VAL A 446 2.33 11.47 9.66
N ASP A 447 1.53 12.13 10.47
CA ASP A 447 1.82 13.47 10.95
C ASP A 447 3.07 13.50 11.85
N TYR A 448 4.00 14.41 11.57
CA TYR A 448 5.17 14.67 12.42
C TYR A 448 4.77 15.04 13.86
N ALA A 449 3.65 15.75 14.03
CA ALA A 449 3.17 16.10 15.35
C ALA A 449 2.82 14.87 16.20
N SER A 450 2.32 13.78 15.59
CA SER A 450 2.05 12.53 16.30
C SER A 450 3.33 11.84 16.77
N ALA A 451 4.39 11.86 15.95
CA ALA A 451 5.71 11.35 16.33
C ALA A 451 6.33 12.15 17.48
N LYS A 452 6.21 13.47 17.41
CA LYS A 452 6.71 14.39 18.45
C LYS A 452 5.96 14.18 19.78
N ALA A 453 4.64 14.08 19.75
CA ALA A 453 3.83 13.81 20.94
C ALA A 453 4.21 12.46 21.60
N PHE A 454 4.47 11.41 20.78
CA PHE A 454 4.96 10.14 21.28
C PHE A 454 6.33 10.28 21.96
N ALA A 455 7.27 11.02 21.35
CA ALA A 455 8.59 11.25 21.92
C ALA A 455 8.54 12.05 23.24
N GLU A 456 7.69 13.08 23.31
CA GLU A 456 7.49 13.87 24.53
C GLU A 456 6.93 13.01 25.69
N GLU A 457 6.05 12.07 25.40
CA GLU A 457 5.52 11.16 26.41
C GLU A 457 6.56 10.11 26.84
N MET A 458 7.39 9.62 25.90
CA MET A 458 8.54 8.74 26.21
C MET A 458 9.51 9.41 27.19
N GLU A 459 9.80 10.72 26.98
CA GLU A 459 10.67 11.52 27.85
C GLU A 459 10.09 11.67 29.26
N LYS A 460 8.80 12.04 29.37
CA LYS A 460 8.08 12.15 30.66
C LYS A 460 8.12 10.85 31.48
N LEU A 461 8.04 9.71 30.80
CA LEU A 461 8.09 8.40 31.41
C LEU A 461 9.52 7.93 31.72
N GLY A 462 10.55 8.71 31.35
CA GLY A 462 11.96 8.37 31.60
C GLY A 462 12.45 7.15 30.82
N ASN A 463 11.88 6.86 29.66
CA ASN A 463 12.34 5.77 28.81
C ASN A 463 13.63 6.15 28.06
N ASP A 464 14.44 5.15 27.72
CA ASP A 464 15.67 5.33 26.95
C ASP A 464 15.36 5.34 25.45
N PHE A 465 15.50 6.50 24.80
CA PHE A 465 15.23 6.64 23.35
C PHE A 465 16.02 7.79 22.72
N GLU A 466 16.09 7.78 21.39
CA GLU A 466 16.57 8.90 20.58
C GLU A 466 15.49 9.26 19.54
N PHE A 467 15.10 10.53 19.50
CA PHE A 467 14.20 11.07 18.50
C PHE A 467 14.97 11.94 17.50
N GLN A 468 15.02 11.50 16.24
CA GLN A 468 15.79 12.15 15.17
C GLN A 468 14.83 12.74 14.14
N THR A 469 14.78 14.07 14.11
CA THR A 469 14.02 14.82 13.12
C THR A 469 14.83 15.02 11.85
N LEU A 470 14.27 14.65 10.70
CA LEU A 470 14.84 14.94 9.39
C LEU A 470 14.03 16.06 8.72
N GLU A 471 14.59 17.27 8.75
CA GLU A 471 13.92 18.47 8.23
C GLU A 471 13.68 18.38 6.72
N GLY A 472 12.45 18.64 6.28
CA GLY A 472 12.04 18.55 4.87
C GLY A 472 11.96 17.15 4.30
N ALA A 473 12.22 16.10 5.11
CA ALA A 473 12.17 14.75 4.63
C ALA A 473 10.74 14.24 4.45
N PRO A 474 10.44 13.52 3.33
CA PRO A 474 9.13 12.95 3.05
C PRO A 474 8.89 11.67 3.87
N HIS A 475 7.71 11.03 3.69
CA HIS A 475 7.39 9.77 4.36
C HIS A 475 8.40 8.66 4.09
N ALA A 476 8.79 8.47 2.84
CA ALA A 476 9.68 7.37 2.42
C ALA A 476 11.17 7.73 2.58
N ILE A 477 11.58 8.15 3.78
CA ILE A 477 12.95 8.63 4.10
C ILE A 477 14.05 7.63 3.75
N TRP A 478 13.74 6.34 3.75
CA TRP A 478 14.69 5.27 3.46
C TRP A 478 14.97 5.06 1.97
N PHE A 479 14.07 5.50 1.08
CA PHE A 479 14.25 5.48 -0.38
C PHE A 479 14.72 6.81 -0.96
N ASP A 480 14.56 7.91 -0.22
CA ASP A 480 15.00 9.22 -0.69
C ASP A 480 16.52 9.34 -0.54
N ARG A 481 17.21 9.45 -1.68
CA ARG A 481 18.68 9.53 -1.74
C ARG A 481 19.28 10.68 -0.93
N ARG A 482 18.51 11.74 -0.65
CA ARG A 482 18.94 12.87 0.18
C ARG A 482 19.05 12.50 1.66
N PHE A 483 18.27 11.52 2.11
CA PHE A 483 18.11 11.20 3.54
C PHE A 483 18.54 9.78 3.89
N SER A 484 18.51 8.82 2.96
CA SER A 484 18.78 7.40 3.24
C SER A 484 20.17 7.16 3.84
N GLY A 485 21.18 7.92 3.38
CA GLY A 485 22.54 7.90 3.97
C GLY A 485 22.53 8.32 5.45
N LYS A 486 21.83 9.42 5.76
CA LYS A 486 21.71 9.90 7.15
C LYS A 486 20.95 8.93 8.05
N VAL A 487 19.88 8.32 7.55
CA VAL A 487 19.16 7.26 8.26
C VAL A 487 20.09 6.10 8.61
N SER A 488 20.93 5.68 7.64
CA SER A 488 21.91 4.61 7.85
C SER A 488 22.94 4.97 8.92
N GLU A 489 23.49 6.19 8.90
CA GLU A 489 24.44 6.68 9.89
C GLU A 489 23.85 6.69 11.31
N LEU A 490 22.61 7.22 11.47
CA LEU A 490 21.92 7.29 12.74
C LEU A 490 21.69 5.89 13.34
N ARG A 491 21.22 4.96 12.49
CA ARG A 491 21.02 3.57 12.90
C ARG A 491 22.33 2.90 13.35
N LYS A 492 23.40 3.11 12.60
CA LYS A 492 24.74 2.58 12.92
C LYS A 492 25.25 3.14 14.24
N ALA A 493 25.15 4.46 14.45
CA ALA A 493 25.58 5.10 15.69
C ALA A 493 24.77 4.59 16.89
N PHE A 494 23.45 4.40 16.74
CA PHE A 494 22.60 3.88 17.78
C PHE A 494 22.91 2.41 18.11
N LEU A 495 23.09 1.55 17.11
CA LEU A 495 23.50 0.16 17.32
C LEU A 495 24.84 0.08 18.07
N LYS A 496 25.82 0.90 17.69
CA LYS A 496 27.12 0.97 18.37
C LYS A 496 27.01 1.41 19.82
N LYS A 497 26.16 2.41 20.13
CA LYS A 497 25.90 2.89 21.50
C LYS A 497 25.46 1.75 22.44
N TYR A 498 24.69 0.78 21.93
CA TYR A 498 24.20 -0.35 22.71
C TYR A 498 25.02 -1.65 22.52
N GLY A 499 26.23 -1.54 21.96
CA GLY A 499 27.18 -2.66 21.86
C GLY A 499 26.84 -3.71 20.81
N TYR A 500 26.11 -3.33 19.77
CA TYR A 500 25.75 -4.24 18.68
C TYR A 500 26.74 -4.22 17.49
N GLU A 501 27.75 -3.35 17.52
CA GLU A 501 28.85 -3.29 16.55
C GLU A 501 30.21 -3.49 17.21
#